data_ffd4373baac92e66f86196a0a4d92c87
#
_entry.id   ffd4373baac92e66f86196a0a4d92c87
#
_cell.length_a   1.000
_cell.length_b   1.000
_cell.length_c   1.000
_cell.angle_alpha   90.00
_cell.angle_beta   90.00
_cell.angle_gamma   90.00
#
_symmetry.space_group_name_H-M   'P 1'
#
loop_
_entity.id
_entity.type
_entity.pdbx_description
1 polymer ?
#
loop_
_entity_poly.entity_id
_entity_poly.type
_entity_poly.pdbx_seq_one_letter_code
_entity_poly.pdbx_strand_id
1 'polypeptide(L)'
;MEATQADTIRKGPISRFLESLKIIQFMLFPNRTNPAALYDLLSTTNNLAEESLYLNLGYWKDASTYDQACQAMAAAVGDFADLTDAPLQVLDAGCGFGDQDEFWQRHYNNCAFTAMNICASQIAKARQRFPNSKVTYVEGSATAMEFPDNHFDRVIALESAFHFNTREDFFKEAYRVLKPGGILCLADVVGKDVELNWKMRIALYLGQGLWQAPKANDYSWSVYQNKLSANGFDGIETEDISPHVFLPFKRYANQRVLDPEVNSRINPILRKLWTMPHGGFEPSSYLLIKAVKKNQ
;
A
#
# COMPACT_ATOMS: atom_id res chain seq x y z
N MET A 1 26.76 -13.75 -8.21
CA MET A 1 25.44 -13.26 -7.81
C MET A 1 25.40 -13.33 -6.28
N GLU A 2 25.86 -12.30 -5.63
CA GLU A 2 25.82 -12.17 -4.18
C GLU A 2 24.55 -11.41 -3.84
N ALA A 3 23.61 -12.12 -3.20
CA ALA A 3 22.45 -11.50 -2.59
C ALA A 3 22.96 -10.48 -1.57
N THR A 4 22.63 -9.21 -1.77
CA THR A 4 22.87 -8.16 -0.79
C THR A 4 22.04 -8.50 0.44
N GLN A 5 22.68 -9.19 1.41
CA GLN A 5 22.14 -9.31 2.77
C GLN A 5 21.76 -7.90 3.21
N ALA A 6 20.47 -7.69 3.47
CA ALA A 6 20.02 -6.49 4.16
C ALA A 6 20.84 -6.37 5.43
N ASP A 7 21.61 -5.29 5.57
CA ASP A 7 22.39 -4.99 6.76
C ASP A 7 21.44 -4.96 7.97
N THR A 8 21.30 -6.10 8.62
CA THR A 8 20.56 -6.25 9.88
C THR A 8 21.38 -5.64 10.99
N ILE A 9 21.45 -4.32 11.02
CA ILE A 9 22.01 -3.58 12.15
C ILE A 9 21.14 -3.89 13.36
N ARG A 10 21.62 -4.76 14.25
CA ARG A 10 20.98 -5.01 15.54
C ARG A 10 20.93 -3.69 16.31
N LYS A 11 19.76 -3.07 16.37
CA LYS A 11 19.53 -1.84 17.12
C LYS A 11 19.77 -2.08 18.62
N GLY A 12 20.59 -1.22 19.25
CA GLY A 12 20.81 -1.26 20.68
C GLY A 12 19.53 -0.94 21.48
N PRO A 13 19.50 -1.23 22.81
CA PRO A 13 18.32 -1.04 23.65
C PRO A 13 17.76 0.39 23.63
N ILE A 14 18.63 1.38 23.61
CA ILE A 14 18.26 2.81 23.55
C ILE A 14 17.56 3.14 22.23
N SER A 15 18.10 2.66 21.10
CA SER A 15 17.48 2.86 19.79
C SER A 15 16.08 2.24 19.70
N ARG A 16 15.90 1.04 20.24
CA ARG A 16 14.60 0.36 20.32
C ARG A 16 13.61 1.11 21.21
N PHE A 17 14.06 1.67 22.32
CA PHE A 17 13.22 2.47 23.20
C PHE A 17 12.73 3.75 22.48
N LEU A 18 13.63 4.48 21.82
CA LEU A 18 13.28 5.68 21.03
C LEU A 18 12.33 5.34 19.87
N GLU A 19 12.54 4.22 19.21
CA GLU A 19 11.64 3.69 18.19
C GLU A 19 10.25 3.38 18.75
N SER A 20 10.17 2.76 19.93
CA SER A 20 8.91 2.49 20.63
C SER A 20 8.15 3.78 20.97
N LEU A 21 8.84 4.82 21.41
CA LEU A 21 8.24 6.13 21.66
C LEU A 21 7.68 6.74 20.37
N LYS A 22 8.39 6.63 19.26
CA LYS A 22 7.89 7.10 17.96
C LYS A 22 6.62 6.35 17.55
N ILE A 23 6.59 5.02 17.66
CA ILE A 23 5.39 4.21 17.33
C ILE A 23 4.21 4.64 18.21
N ILE A 24 4.40 4.82 19.51
CA ILE A 24 3.36 5.32 20.41
C ILE A 24 2.88 6.71 19.99
N GLN A 25 3.81 7.60 19.62
CA GLN A 25 3.48 8.93 19.13
C GLN A 25 2.62 8.87 17.86
N PHE A 26 2.96 8.01 16.91
CA PHE A 26 2.16 7.78 15.70
C PHE A 26 0.74 7.31 16.04
N MET A 27 0.60 6.38 16.98
CA MET A 27 -0.72 5.87 17.39
C MET A 27 -1.59 6.93 18.08
N LEU A 28 -0.99 7.77 18.94
CA LEU A 28 -1.74 8.75 19.73
C LEU A 28 -1.97 10.08 19.00
N PHE A 29 -1.10 10.44 18.07
CA PHE A 29 -1.12 11.76 17.40
C PHE A 29 -0.96 11.63 15.87
N PRO A 30 -1.86 10.91 15.17
CA PRO A 30 -1.73 10.63 13.74
C PRO A 30 -1.59 11.89 12.88
N ASN A 31 -2.26 12.98 13.27
CA ASN A 31 -2.25 14.23 12.50
C ASN A 31 -1.02 15.13 12.71
N ARG A 32 -0.07 14.71 13.56
CA ARG A 32 1.15 15.49 13.90
C ARG A 32 2.43 14.86 13.39
N THR A 33 2.32 13.77 12.66
CA THR A 33 3.48 12.97 12.22
C THR A 33 3.56 12.91 10.71
N ASN A 34 4.79 12.83 10.18
CA ASN A 34 5.03 12.65 8.76
C ASN A 34 4.84 11.15 8.40
N PRO A 35 3.93 10.77 7.48
CA PRO A 35 3.74 9.39 7.04
C PRO A 35 5.04 8.72 6.56
N ALA A 36 5.90 9.46 5.84
CA ALA A 36 7.19 8.94 5.37
C ALA A 36 8.06 8.41 6.52
N ALA A 37 8.06 9.07 7.68
CA ALA A 37 8.84 8.64 8.84
C ALA A 37 8.34 7.33 9.46
N LEU A 38 7.03 7.02 9.36
CA LEU A 38 6.50 5.73 9.77
C LEU A 38 6.94 4.63 8.81
N TYR A 39 6.88 4.89 7.50
CA TYR A 39 7.30 3.92 6.48
C TYR A 39 8.79 3.61 6.56
N ASP A 40 9.64 4.60 6.79
CA ASP A 40 11.06 4.36 7.06
C ASP A 40 11.27 3.47 8.30
N LEU A 41 10.44 3.64 9.32
CA LEU A 41 10.50 2.83 10.54
C LEU A 41 10.05 1.39 10.30
N LEU A 42 8.97 1.19 9.53
CA LEU A 42 8.42 -0.15 9.26
C LEU A 42 9.31 -0.95 8.31
N SER A 43 9.88 -0.29 7.31
CA SER A 43 10.46 -0.93 6.14
C SER A 43 11.86 -1.52 6.31
N THR A 44 12.70 -0.96 7.18
CA THR A 44 14.12 -1.36 7.23
C THR A 44 14.44 -2.44 8.25
N THR A 45 13.67 -2.53 9.33
CA THR A 45 13.93 -3.50 10.41
C THR A 45 12.69 -4.20 10.92
N ASN A 46 11.51 -3.64 10.66
CA ASN A 46 10.24 -4.11 11.20
C ASN A 46 9.34 -4.79 10.15
N ASN A 47 9.88 -5.25 9.04
CA ASN A 47 9.13 -5.99 8.03
C ASN A 47 9.07 -7.50 8.30
N LEU A 48 8.11 -8.18 7.67
CA LEU A 48 7.92 -9.63 7.76
C LEU A 48 8.50 -10.38 6.55
N ALA A 49 8.95 -9.64 5.51
CA ALA A 49 9.49 -10.20 4.29
C ALA A 49 10.75 -11.02 4.53
N GLU A 50 10.98 -12.00 3.68
CA GLU A 50 12.18 -12.81 3.63
C GLU A 50 13.28 -12.12 2.81
N GLU A 51 12.95 -11.64 1.61
CA GLU A 51 13.92 -11.10 0.65
C GLU A 51 13.52 -9.75 0.07
N SER A 52 12.21 -9.44 0.04
CA SER A 52 11.67 -8.21 -0.56
C SER A 52 11.50 -7.07 0.45
N LEU A 53 11.04 -5.92 -0.05
CA LEU A 53 10.62 -4.79 0.76
C LEU A 53 9.15 -4.39 0.46
N TYR A 54 8.33 -5.33 0.05
CA TYR A 54 6.90 -5.08 -0.07
C TYR A 54 6.30 -4.53 1.23
N LEU A 55 5.31 -3.66 1.09
CA LEU A 55 4.61 -3.04 2.22
C LEU A 55 3.13 -3.42 2.30
N ASN A 56 2.62 -4.19 1.32
CA ASN A 56 1.23 -4.62 1.30
C ASN A 56 0.97 -5.87 2.15
N LEU A 57 -0.30 -6.18 2.44
CA LEU A 57 -0.69 -7.33 3.27
C LEU A 57 -0.63 -8.68 2.54
N GLY A 58 -0.45 -8.66 1.22
CA GLY A 58 -0.39 -9.84 0.37
C GLY A 58 -1.74 -10.51 0.08
N TYR A 59 -1.81 -11.23 -1.04
CA TYR A 59 -2.94 -12.07 -1.45
C TYR A 59 -2.60 -13.54 -1.23
N TRP A 60 -3.23 -14.16 -0.22
CA TRP A 60 -2.80 -15.44 0.37
C TRP A 60 -3.56 -16.66 -0.16
N LYS A 61 -4.29 -16.55 -1.27
CA LYS A 61 -5.11 -17.66 -1.77
C LYS A 61 -4.28 -18.95 -1.94
N ASP A 62 -3.10 -18.83 -2.56
CA ASP A 62 -2.21 -19.96 -2.86
C ASP A 62 -0.76 -19.72 -2.40
N ALA A 63 -0.53 -18.66 -1.60
CA ALA A 63 0.78 -18.28 -1.11
C ALA A 63 1.09 -18.89 0.26
N SER A 64 2.34 -19.27 0.48
CA SER A 64 2.85 -19.82 1.74
C SER A 64 3.88 -18.91 2.42
N THR A 65 4.50 -17.97 1.69
CA THR A 65 5.41 -16.96 2.23
C THR A 65 4.86 -15.55 1.99
N TYR A 66 5.38 -14.57 2.72
CA TYR A 66 4.95 -13.18 2.55
C TYR A 66 5.33 -12.64 1.16
N ASP A 67 6.54 -12.95 0.70
CA ASP A 67 7.00 -12.53 -0.62
C ASP A 67 6.11 -13.09 -1.74
N GLN A 68 5.71 -14.37 -1.64
CA GLN A 68 4.76 -14.97 -2.59
C GLN A 68 3.38 -14.30 -2.53
N ALA A 69 2.88 -14.00 -1.33
CA ALA A 69 1.59 -13.33 -1.16
C ALA A 69 1.60 -11.90 -1.73
N CYS A 70 2.69 -11.17 -1.55
CA CYS A 70 2.85 -9.82 -2.12
C CYS A 70 2.96 -9.84 -3.65
N GLN A 71 3.68 -10.83 -4.22
CA GLN A 71 3.73 -11.03 -5.67
C GLN A 71 2.35 -11.42 -6.22
N ALA A 72 1.62 -12.29 -5.52
CA ALA A 72 0.25 -12.65 -5.89
C ALA A 72 -0.71 -11.45 -5.84
N MET A 73 -0.52 -10.53 -4.88
CA MET A 73 -1.26 -9.27 -4.82
C MET A 73 -0.92 -8.37 -6.02
N ALA A 74 0.36 -8.22 -6.35
CA ALA A 74 0.77 -7.45 -7.52
C ALA A 74 0.19 -8.05 -8.83
N ALA A 75 0.18 -9.39 -8.95
CA ALA A 75 -0.44 -10.08 -10.09
C ALA A 75 -1.94 -9.80 -10.16
N ALA A 76 -2.68 -9.99 -9.05
CA ALA A 76 -4.13 -9.74 -9.00
C ALA A 76 -4.49 -8.29 -9.34
N VAL A 77 -3.71 -7.32 -8.88
CA VAL A 77 -3.89 -5.90 -9.22
C VAL A 77 -3.58 -5.64 -10.70
N GLY A 78 -2.53 -6.24 -11.24
CA GLY A 78 -2.19 -6.14 -12.66
C GLY A 78 -3.30 -6.68 -13.56
N ASP A 79 -3.84 -7.85 -13.23
CA ASP A 79 -4.96 -8.47 -13.93
C ASP A 79 -6.23 -7.60 -13.84
N PHE A 80 -6.53 -7.09 -12.64
CA PHE A 80 -7.72 -6.25 -12.40
C PHE A 80 -7.62 -4.87 -13.06
N ALA A 81 -6.38 -4.37 -13.28
CA ALA A 81 -6.08 -3.15 -14.02
C ALA A 81 -6.11 -3.36 -15.57
N ASP A 82 -6.42 -4.57 -16.03
CA ASP A 82 -6.31 -4.96 -17.44
C ASP A 82 -4.92 -4.64 -18.01
N LEU A 83 -3.85 -4.94 -17.24
CA LEU A 83 -2.49 -4.87 -17.76
C LEU A 83 -2.29 -5.99 -18.78
N THR A 84 -1.73 -5.64 -19.91
CA THR A 84 -1.40 -6.57 -20.99
C THR A 84 -0.02 -6.23 -21.51
N ASP A 85 0.52 -7.05 -22.41
CA ASP A 85 1.80 -6.74 -23.08
C ASP A 85 1.65 -5.69 -24.22
N ALA A 86 0.57 -4.90 -24.20
CA ALA A 86 0.44 -3.70 -25.04
C ALA A 86 1.32 -2.55 -24.52
N PRO A 87 1.70 -1.58 -25.37
CA PRO A 87 2.54 -0.45 -24.98
C PRO A 87 1.75 0.58 -24.17
N LEU A 88 1.39 0.23 -22.94
CA LEU A 88 0.65 1.11 -22.01
C LEU A 88 1.59 2.02 -21.24
N GLN A 89 1.15 3.25 -20.97
CA GLN A 89 1.74 4.16 -19.99
C GLN A 89 1.06 3.91 -18.64
N VAL A 90 1.79 3.42 -17.65
CA VAL A 90 1.26 3.02 -16.34
C VAL A 90 1.89 3.85 -15.25
N LEU A 91 1.06 4.46 -14.39
CA LEU A 91 1.49 5.13 -13.16
C LEU A 91 1.15 4.26 -11.96
N ASP A 92 2.14 3.94 -11.14
CA ASP A 92 1.93 3.46 -9.76
C ASP A 92 2.03 4.63 -8.78
N ALA A 93 0.93 4.96 -8.13
CA ALA A 93 0.84 6.02 -7.13
C ALA A 93 1.03 5.45 -5.72
N GLY A 94 2.22 5.63 -5.16
CA GLY A 94 2.60 5.09 -3.86
C GLY A 94 3.37 3.78 -3.96
N CYS A 95 4.36 3.72 -4.82
CA CYS A 95 5.13 2.53 -5.19
C CYS A 95 5.99 1.92 -4.05
N GLY A 96 6.09 2.58 -2.89
CA GLY A 96 6.96 2.11 -1.80
C GLY A 96 8.41 1.98 -2.26
N PHE A 97 8.97 0.77 -2.15
CA PHE A 97 10.35 0.45 -2.54
C PHE A 97 10.47 -0.12 -3.96
N GLY A 98 9.40 -0.10 -4.76
CA GLY A 98 9.40 -0.48 -6.16
C GLY A 98 9.29 -1.98 -6.43
N ASP A 99 9.06 -2.82 -5.44
CA ASP A 99 9.02 -4.28 -5.62
C ASP A 99 7.87 -4.71 -6.55
N GLN A 100 6.66 -4.09 -6.44
CA GLN A 100 5.54 -4.35 -7.35
C GLN A 100 5.80 -3.88 -8.77
N ASP A 101 6.46 -2.72 -8.93
CA ASP A 101 6.77 -2.16 -10.24
C ASP A 101 7.75 -3.06 -11.00
N GLU A 102 8.78 -3.57 -10.31
CA GLU A 102 9.72 -4.54 -10.87
C GLU A 102 9.05 -5.87 -11.21
N PHE A 103 8.05 -6.29 -10.42
CA PHE A 103 7.23 -7.43 -10.75
C PHE A 103 6.45 -7.18 -12.04
N TRP A 104 5.73 -6.08 -12.16
CA TRP A 104 4.94 -5.76 -13.35
C TRP A 104 5.82 -5.55 -14.57
N GLN A 105 6.96 -4.83 -14.45
CA GLN A 105 7.89 -4.62 -15.58
C GLN A 105 8.43 -5.93 -16.16
N ARG A 106 8.60 -6.97 -15.33
CA ARG A 106 9.03 -8.30 -15.81
C ARG A 106 7.92 -9.07 -16.51
N HIS A 107 6.66 -8.83 -16.14
CA HIS A 107 5.50 -9.56 -16.69
C HIS A 107 4.88 -8.84 -17.89
N TYR A 108 5.00 -7.51 -17.96
CA TYR A 108 4.42 -6.66 -19.01
C TYR A 108 5.52 -5.83 -19.66
N ASN A 109 6.36 -6.49 -20.48
CA ASN A 109 7.63 -5.93 -20.97
C ASN A 109 7.48 -4.70 -21.88
N ASN A 110 6.35 -4.54 -22.55
CA ASN A 110 6.07 -3.44 -23.47
C ASN A 110 5.42 -2.23 -22.75
N CYS A 111 4.99 -2.37 -21.50
CA CYS A 111 4.49 -1.26 -20.71
C CYS A 111 5.63 -0.37 -20.21
N ALA A 112 5.37 0.94 -20.19
CA ALA A 112 6.24 1.92 -19.55
C ALA A 112 5.70 2.27 -18.16
N PHE A 113 6.41 1.86 -17.11
CA PHE A 113 6.02 2.09 -15.72
C PHE A 113 6.68 3.35 -15.17
N THR A 114 5.86 4.24 -14.61
CA THR A 114 6.29 5.36 -13.76
C THR A 114 5.84 5.05 -12.33
N ALA A 115 6.79 4.90 -11.42
CA ALA A 115 6.59 4.57 -10.03
C ALA A 115 6.80 5.82 -9.17
N MET A 116 5.71 6.35 -8.58
CA MET A 116 5.75 7.60 -7.82
C MET A 116 5.57 7.35 -6.34
N ASN A 117 6.33 8.07 -5.52
CA ASN A 117 6.17 8.08 -4.07
C ASN A 117 6.55 9.45 -3.49
N ILE A 118 5.85 9.85 -2.43
CA ILE A 118 6.14 11.08 -1.69
C ILE A 118 7.42 10.97 -0.82
N CYS A 119 7.88 9.76 -0.56
CA CYS A 119 9.02 9.47 0.32
C CYS A 119 10.32 9.38 -0.51
N ALA A 120 11.12 10.45 -0.50
CA ALA A 120 12.40 10.53 -1.20
C ALA A 120 13.36 9.39 -0.84
N SER A 121 13.40 8.95 0.43
CA SER A 121 14.27 7.86 0.89
C SER A 121 13.87 6.52 0.29
N GLN A 122 12.56 6.25 0.12
CA GLN A 122 12.07 5.04 -0.52
C GLN A 122 12.39 5.03 -2.02
N ILE A 123 12.21 6.15 -2.71
CA ILE A 123 12.60 6.31 -4.12
C ILE A 123 14.12 6.10 -4.30
N ALA A 124 14.94 6.73 -3.44
CA ALA A 124 16.39 6.53 -3.47
C ALA A 124 16.77 5.06 -3.25
N LYS A 125 16.08 4.38 -2.32
CA LYS A 125 16.30 2.96 -2.05
C LYS A 125 15.85 2.07 -3.21
N ALA A 126 14.72 2.35 -3.86
CA ALA A 126 14.27 1.65 -5.05
C ALA A 126 15.31 1.74 -6.17
N ARG A 127 15.78 2.94 -6.49
CA ARG A 127 16.84 3.16 -7.49
C ARG A 127 18.15 2.43 -7.16
N GLN A 128 18.51 2.38 -5.87
CA GLN A 128 19.70 1.64 -5.42
C GLN A 128 19.56 0.13 -5.57
N ARG A 129 18.36 -0.41 -5.27
CA ARG A 129 18.08 -1.86 -5.37
C ARG A 129 17.95 -2.34 -6.81
N PHE A 130 17.45 -1.47 -7.69
CA PHE A 130 17.15 -1.80 -9.08
C PHE A 130 17.89 -0.89 -10.07
N PRO A 131 19.23 -0.91 -10.07
CA PRO A 131 20.05 0.04 -10.85
C PRO A 131 19.87 -0.09 -12.37
N ASN A 132 19.39 -1.24 -12.85
CA ASN A 132 19.17 -1.53 -14.27
C ASN A 132 17.66 -1.60 -14.62
N SER A 133 16.81 -1.06 -13.76
CA SER A 133 15.37 -1.05 -13.99
C SER A 133 14.99 -0.19 -15.19
N LYS A 134 13.94 -0.62 -15.89
CA LYS A 134 13.26 0.19 -16.91
C LYS A 134 12.15 1.06 -16.29
N VAL A 135 11.83 0.86 -15.02
CA VAL A 135 10.85 1.66 -14.28
C VAL A 135 11.40 3.05 -14.01
N THR A 136 10.61 4.08 -14.27
CA THR A 136 10.94 5.46 -13.96
C THR A 136 10.47 5.80 -12.55
N TYR A 137 11.39 5.86 -11.59
CA TYR A 137 11.09 6.21 -10.19
C TYR A 137 11.06 7.73 -9.99
N VAL A 138 9.94 8.26 -9.48
CA VAL A 138 9.69 9.72 -9.31
C VAL A 138 9.29 10.03 -7.87
N GLU A 139 9.90 11.05 -7.27
CA GLU A 139 9.41 11.66 -6.05
C GLU A 139 8.26 12.61 -6.39
N GLY A 140 7.10 12.45 -5.72
CA GLY A 140 5.93 13.28 -5.98
C GLY A 140 4.74 12.93 -5.10
N SER A 141 3.76 13.83 -5.07
CA SER A 141 2.51 13.67 -4.34
C SER A 141 1.40 13.14 -5.25
N ALA A 142 0.73 12.07 -4.84
CA ALA A 142 -0.42 11.53 -5.56
C ALA A 142 -1.63 12.49 -5.59
N THR A 143 -1.68 13.50 -4.71
CA THR A 143 -2.74 14.51 -4.63
C THR A 143 -2.38 15.84 -5.30
N ALA A 144 -1.19 15.91 -5.92
CA ALA A 144 -0.71 17.07 -6.69
C ALA A 144 0.36 16.58 -7.68
N MET A 145 -0.06 15.87 -8.73
CA MET A 145 0.83 15.19 -9.67
C MET A 145 1.40 16.17 -10.70
N GLU A 146 2.71 16.16 -10.88
CA GLU A 146 3.41 16.97 -11.89
C GLU A 146 3.46 16.27 -13.27
N PHE A 147 2.36 15.63 -13.67
CA PHE A 147 2.21 14.99 -14.97
C PHE A 147 1.18 15.73 -15.83
N PRO A 148 1.32 15.67 -17.17
CA PRO A 148 0.35 16.24 -18.10
C PRO A 148 -1.03 15.58 -17.97
N ASP A 149 -2.06 16.30 -18.36
CA ASP A 149 -3.40 15.74 -18.54
C ASP A 149 -3.40 14.65 -19.61
N ASN A 150 -4.23 13.62 -19.44
CA ASN A 150 -4.43 12.55 -20.43
C ASN A 150 -3.12 11.84 -20.84
N HIS A 151 -2.26 11.56 -19.90
CA HIS A 151 -0.94 10.97 -20.14
C HIS A 151 -0.93 9.45 -19.98
N PHE A 152 -1.58 8.93 -18.94
CA PHE A 152 -1.51 7.51 -18.57
C PHE A 152 -2.72 6.71 -19.09
N ASP A 153 -2.46 5.46 -19.49
CA ASP A 153 -3.50 4.47 -19.81
C ASP A 153 -4.04 3.81 -18.55
N ARG A 154 -3.18 3.69 -17.53
CA ARG A 154 -3.49 3.10 -16.22
C ARG A 154 -2.91 3.95 -15.10
N VAL A 155 -3.69 4.14 -14.05
CA VAL A 155 -3.22 4.62 -12.74
C VAL A 155 -3.53 3.56 -11.71
N ILE A 156 -2.53 3.08 -11.01
CA ILE A 156 -2.64 2.04 -9.99
C ILE A 156 -2.30 2.64 -8.64
N ALA A 157 -3.00 2.20 -7.57
CA ALA A 157 -2.64 2.50 -6.19
C ALA A 157 -2.82 1.23 -5.34
N LEU A 158 -1.71 0.53 -5.08
CA LEU A 158 -1.70 -0.70 -4.30
C LEU A 158 -1.41 -0.37 -2.84
N GLU A 159 -2.40 -0.51 -1.96
CA GLU A 159 -2.33 -0.20 -0.51
C GLU A 159 -1.72 1.17 -0.19
N SER A 160 -2.04 2.16 -0.98
CA SER A 160 -1.50 3.51 -0.82
C SER A 160 -2.57 4.59 -0.70
N ALA A 161 -3.73 4.43 -1.36
CA ALA A 161 -4.75 5.47 -1.47
C ALA A 161 -5.35 5.90 -0.13
N PHE A 162 -5.49 5.00 0.84
CA PHE A 162 -6.00 5.36 2.17
C PHE A 162 -5.06 6.26 2.98
N HIS A 163 -3.78 6.39 2.58
CA HIS A 163 -2.81 7.30 3.19
C HIS A 163 -2.80 8.69 2.57
N PHE A 164 -3.35 8.86 1.37
CA PHE A 164 -3.29 10.14 0.66
C PHE A 164 -4.15 11.21 1.37
N ASN A 165 -3.71 12.43 1.30
CA ASN A 165 -4.39 13.57 1.92
C ASN A 165 -4.96 14.53 0.83
N THR A 166 -6.14 14.17 0.27
CA THR A 166 -7.07 13.09 0.61
C THR A 166 -7.19 12.08 -0.55
N ARG A 167 -7.94 10.95 -0.35
CA ARG A 167 -8.31 10.07 -1.47
C ARG A 167 -9.08 10.82 -2.57
N GLU A 168 -9.95 11.76 -2.18
CA GLU A 168 -10.73 12.53 -3.15
C GLU A 168 -9.85 13.41 -4.02
N ASP A 169 -8.82 14.05 -3.45
CA ASP A 169 -7.85 14.82 -4.23
C ASP A 169 -7.00 13.91 -5.13
N PHE A 170 -6.69 12.71 -4.67
CA PHE A 170 -6.09 11.69 -5.53
C PHE A 170 -7.01 11.28 -6.69
N PHE A 171 -8.31 11.09 -6.46
CA PHE A 171 -9.25 10.75 -7.54
C PHE A 171 -9.32 11.84 -8.61
N LYS A 172 -9.30 13.13 -8.21
CA LYS A 172 -9.24 14.28 -9.14
C LYS A 172 -7.98 14.24 -10.00
N GLU A 173 -6.82 14.04 -9.37
CA GLU A 173 -5.55 13.95 -10.07
C GLU A 173 -5.46 12.72 -10.97
N ALA A 174 -5.87 11.55 -10.49
CA ALA A 174 -5.93 10.33 -11.28
C ALA A 174 -6.84 10.50 -12.51
N TYR A 175 -8.02 11.12 -12.33
CA TYR A 175 -8.91 11.44 -13.45
C TYR A 175 -8.25 12.39 -14.45
N ARG A 176 -7.56 13.42 -13.98
CA ARG A 176 -6.88 14.39 -14.82
C ARG A 176 -5.79 13.75 -15.69
N VAL A 177 -4.91 12.95 -15.05
CA VAL A 177 -3.75 12.37 -15.76
C VAL A 177 -4.08 11.14 -16.60
N LEU A 178 -5.21 10.46 -16.35
CA LEU A 178 -5.68 9.35 -17.18
C LEU A 178 -6.15 9.85 -18.53
N LYS A 179 -5.85 9.10 -19.57
CA LYS A 179 -6.45 9.27 -20.91
C LYS A 179 -7.96 8.97 -20.87
N PRO A 180 -8.78 9.52 -21.81
CA PRO A 180 -10.15 9.03 -21.99
C PRO A 180 -10.16 7.51 -22.20
N GLY A 181 -11.04 6.79 -21.51
CA GLY A 181 -11.07 5.32 -21.48
C GLY A 181 -9.98 4.67 -20.61
N GLY A 182 -9.10 5.47 -19.99
CA GLY A 182 -8.07 4.97 -19.08
C GLY A 182 -8.66 4.44 -17.76
N ILE A 183 -7.94 3.56 -17.10
CA ILE A 183 -8.40 2.83 -15.91
C ILE A 183 -7.65 3.30 -14.66
N LEU A 184 -8.42 3.64 -13.62
CA LEU A 184 -7.95 3.72 -12.24
C LEU A 184 -8.17 2.35 -11.58
N CYS A 185 -7.11 1.73 -11.07
CA CYS A 185 -7.18 0.48 -10.32
C CYS A 185 -6.61 0.67 -8.90
N LEU A 186 -7.36 0.23 -7.89
CA LEU A 186 -6.94 0.33 -6.51
C LEU A 186 -7.04 -1.03 -5.82
N ALA A 187 -6.06 -1.31 -4.97
CA ALA A 187 -6.16 -2.31 -3.92
C ALA A 187 -6.19 -1.55 -2.60
N ASP A 188 -7.36 -1.44 -1.97
CA ASP A 188 -7.55 -0.47 -0.87
C ASP A 188 -8.35 -1.06 0.30
N VAL A 189 -8.08 -0.54 1.50
CA VAL A 189 -8.83 -0.86 2.72
C VAL A 189 -9.95 0.16 2.90
N VAL A 190 -11.20 -0.32 2.85
CA VAL A 190 -12.39 0.53 2.83
C VAL A 190 -13.32 0.13 3.96
N GLY A 191 -13.93 1.12 4.63
CA GLY A 191 -14.92 0.89 5.68
C GLY A 191 -16.17 0.18 5.13
N LYS A 192 -16.72 -0.77 5.91
CA LYS A 192 -17.99 -1.42 5.60
C LYS A 192 -19.16 -0.47 5.91
N ASP A 193 -20.28 -0.65 5.18
CA ASP A 193 -21.55 0.03 5.46
C ASP A 193 -22.26 -0.65 6.65
N VAL A 194 -21.66 -0.56 7.85
CA VAL A 194 -22.18 -1.16 9.09
C VAL A 194 -22.16 -0.15 10.24
N GLU A 195 -23.09 -0.30 11.17
CA GLU A 195 -23.09 0.49 12.40
C GLU A 195 -21.95 0.04 13.33
N LEU A 196 -21.09 0.99 13.67
CA LEU A 196 -19.94 0.75 14.53
C LEU A 196 -20.35 0.89 16.00
N ASN A 197 -20.17 -0.15 16.80
CA ASN A 197 -20.26 -0.05 18.26
C ASN A 197 -19.02 0.73 18.82
N TRP A 198 -19.10 1.11 20.10
CA TRP A 198 -18.07 1.94 20.71
C TRP A 198 -16.67 1.28 20.76
N LYS A 199 -16.60 -0.07 20.87
CA LYS A 199 -15.31 -0.81 20.86
C LYS A 199 -14.69 -0.77 19.47
N MET A 200 -15.50 -0.95 18.42
CA MET A 200 -15.05 -0.86 17.03
C MET A 200 -14.55 0.55 16.70
N ARG A 201 -15.22 1.61 17.20
CA ARG A 201 -14.79 3.01 17.02
C ARG A 201 -13.42 3.27 17.65
N ILE A 202 -13.16 2.73 18.85
CA ILE A 202 -11.85 2.84 19.51
C ILE A 202 -10.78 2.07 18.70
N ALA A 203 -11.09 0.84 18.27
CA ALA A 203 -10.16 0.04 17.49
C ALA A 203 -9.80 0.72 16.16
N LEU A 204 -10.79 1.29 15.46
CA LEU A 204 -10.56 2.09 14.24
C LEU A 204 -9.69 3.31 14.51
N TYR A 205 -10.00 4.09 15.55
CA TYR A 205 -9.21 5.28 15.89
C TYR A 205 -7.72 4.95 16.14
N LEU A 206 -7.46 3.87 16.89
CA LEU A 206 -6.09 3.41 17.14
C LEU A 206 -5.44 2.84 15.87
N GLY A 207 -6.23 2.14 15.04
CA GLY A 207 -5.78 1.64 13.75
C GLY A 207 -5.43 2.78 12.78
N GLN A 208 -6.30 3.78 12.65
CA GLN A 208 -6.03 4.96 11.80
C GLN A 208 -4.74 5.67 12.20
N GLY A 209 -4.48 5.79 13.52
CA GLY A 209 -3.23 6.35 14.02
C GLY A 209 -2.01 5.54 13.61
N LEU A 210 -2.10 4.21 13.67
CA LEU A 210 -1.01 3.32 13.26
C LEU A 210 -0.78 3.36 11.74
N TRP A 211 -1.87 3.35 10.96
CA TRP A 211 -1.80 3.39 9.50
C TRP A 211 -1.63 4.79 8.92
N GLN A 212 -1.62 5.84 9.76
CA GLN A 212 -1.53 7.24 9.33
C GLN A 212 -2.58 7.60 8.26
N ALA A 213 -3.78 6.99 8.36
CA ALA A 213 -4.87 7.29 7.46
C ALA A 213 -5.55 8.61 7.87
N PRO A 214 -5.64 9.63 6.97
CA PRO A 214 -6.35 10.86 7.27
C PRO A 214 -7.83 10.59 7.61
N LYS A 215 -8.36 11.29 8.62
CA LYS A 215 -9.77 11.16 9.00
C LYS A 215 -10.73 11.44 7.84
N ALA A 216 -10.35 12.28 6.91
CA ALA A 216 -11.11 12.57 5.70
C ALA A 216 -11.32 11.34 4.80
N ASN A 217 -10.50 10.29 4.96
CA ASN A 217 -10.61 9.03 4.24
C ASN A 217 -11.41 7.95 5.00
N ASP A 218 -11.94 8.28 6.20
CA ASP A 218 -12.75 7.39 7.02
C ASP A 218 -14.21 7.43 6.57
N TYR A 219 -14.52 6.63 5.56
CA TYR A 219 -15.87 6.48 5.01
C TYR A 219 -16.10 5.08 4.45
N SER A 220 -17.38 4.72 4.34
CA SER A 220 -17.81 3.42 3.86
C SER A 220 -17.71 3.26 2.35
N TRP A 221 -17.89 2.02 1.88
CA TRP A 221 -17.85 1.70 0.45
C TRP A 221 -18.87 2.50 -0.38
N SER A 222 -20.09 2.67 0.10
CA SER A 222 -21.10 3.46 -0.62
C SER A 222 -20.69 4.92 -0.83
N VAL A 223 -20.05 5.53 0.17
CA VAL A 223 -19.51 6.88 0.05
C VAL A 223 -18.32 6.91 -0.90
N TYR A 224 -17.47 5.89 -0.86
CA TYR A 224 -16.31 5.74 -1.76
C TYR A 224 -16.75 5.72 -3.23
N GLN A 225 -17.74 4.87 -3.58
CA GLN A 225 -18.30 4.79 -4.94
C GLN A 225 -18.86 6.14 -5.40
N ASN A 226 -19.62 6.82 -4.52
CA ASN A 226 -20.18 8.13 -4.84
C ASN A 226 -19.07 9.16 -5.12
N LYS A 227 -17.96 9.12 -4.38
CA LYS A 227 -16.82 10.02 -4.60
C LYS A 227 -16.10 9.71 -5.92
N LEU A 228 -15.91 8.44 -6.31
CA LEU A 228 -15.38 8.09 -7.62
C LEU A 228 -16.29 8.63 -8.74
N SER A 229 -17.60 8.37 -8.66
CA SER A 229 -18.58 8.84 -9.64
C SER A 229 -18.64 10.36 -9.74
N ALA A 230 -18.58 11.07 -8.60
CA ALA A 230 -18.57 12.54 -8.54
C ALA A 230 -17.30 13.14 -9.18
N ASN A 231 -16.19 12.40 -9.20
CA ASN A 231 -14.96 12.78 -9.88
C ASN A 231 -14.90 12.36 -11.37
N GLY A 232 -16.02 11.86 -11.92
CA GLY A 232 -16.17 11.59 -13.35
C GLY A 232 -15.93 10.14 -13.76
N PHE A 233 -15.54 9.27 -12.84
CA PHE A 233 -15.37 7.85 -13.13
C PHE A 233 -16.72 7.14 -13.30
N ASP A 234 -16.75 6.16 -14.20
CA ASP A 234 -17.86 5.20 -14.35
C ASP A 234 -17.33 3.77 -14.50
N GLY A 235 -18.21 2.81 -14.84
CA GLY A 235 -17.80 1.41 -15.00
C GLY A 235 -17.14 0.86 -13.73
N ILE A 236 -17.60 1.25 -12.54
CA ILE A 236 -16.96 0.87 -11.27
C ILE A 236 -17.23 -0.62 -11.03
N GLU A 237 -16.15 -1.40 -11.09
CA GLU A 237 -16.12 -2.81 -10.74
C GLU A 237 -15.36 -3.00 -9.42
N THR A 238 -15.76 -4.02 -8.64
CA THR A 238 -15.10 -4.31 -7.37
C THR A 238 -15.12 -5.80 -7.03
N GLU A 239 -14.03 -6.25 -6.40
CA GLU A 239 -13.92 -7.59 -5.85
C GLU A 239 -13.49 -7.50 -4.38
N ASP A 240 -14.25 -8.15 -3.47
CA ASP A 240 -13.87 -8.25 -2.05
C ASP A 240 -12.94 -9.44 -1.85
N ILE A 241 -11.66 -9.16 -1.69
CA ILE A 241 -10.62 -10.15 -1.45
C ILE A 241 -10.23 -10.27 0.04
N SER A 242 -10.98 -9.64 0.95
CA SER A 242 -10.75 -9.68 2.40
C SER A 242 -10.49 -11.08 2.97
N PRO A 243 -11.22 -12.15 2.55
CA PRO A 243 -10.99 -13.51 3.05
C PRO A 243 -9.59 -14.05 2.76
N HIS A 244 -8.98 -13.57 1.68
CA HIS A 244 -7.64 -13.99 1.23
C HIS A 244 -6.52 -13.04 1.67
N VAL A 245 -6.84 -11.96 2.41
CA VAL A 245 -5.85 -10.96 2.85
C VAL A 245 -5.75 -10.93 4.38
N PHE A 246 -6.75 -10.46 5.09
CA PHE A 246 -6.63 -10.09 6.51
C PHE A 246 -6.30 -11.25 7.44
N LEU A 247 -7.12 -12.30 7.44
CA LEU A 247 -6.92 -13.43 8.35
C LEU A 247 -5.71 -14.29 7.98
N PRO A 248 -5.46 -14.59 6.70
CA PRO A 248 -4.24 -15.30 6.30
C PRO A 248 -2.97 -14.52 6.63
N PHE A 249 -2.91 -13.22 6.31
CA PHE A 249 -1.78 -12.37 6.70
C PHE A 249 -1.53 -12.43 8.21
N LYS A 250 -2.58 -12.29 9.02
CA LYS A 250 -2.47 -12.36 10.48
C LYS A 250 -1.93 -13.70 10.97
N ARG A 251 -2.39 -14.81 10.38
CA ARG A 251 -1.88 -16.16 10.71
C ARG A 251 -0.39 -16.26 10.41
N TYR A 252 0.01 -15.80 9.24
CA TYR A 252 1.42 -15.76 8.86
C TYR A 252 2.24 -14.86 9.79
N ALA A 253 1.79 -13.64 10.05
CA ALA A 253 2.49 -12.71 10.95
C ALA A 253 2.67 -13.30 12.36
N ASN A 254 1.64 -13.96 12.91
CA ASN A 254 1.72 -14.63 14.21
C ASN A 254 2.77 -15.74 14.25
N GLN A 255 2.92 -16.49 13.16
CA GLN A 255 3.95 -17.53 13.05
C GLN A 255 5.34 -16.93 12.83
N ARG A 256 5.44 -15.94 11.95
CA ARG A 256 6.70 -15.32 11.55
C ARG A 256 7.39 -14.59 12.71
N VAL A 257 6.64 -13.95 13.59
CA VAL A 257 7.22 -13.29 14.79
C VAL A 257 7.74 -14.26 15.84
N LEU A 258 7.45 -15.57 15.72
CA LEU A 258 8.03 -16.59 16.59
C LEU A 258 9.43 -17.02 16.13
N ASP A 259 9.79 -16.76 14.89
CA ASP A 259 11.14 -16.96 14.38
C ASP A 259 12.13 -16.12 15.19
N PRO A 260 13.20 -16.72 15.77
CA PRO A 260 14.14 -16.02 16.61
C PRO A 260 14.82 -14.81 15.95
N GLU A 261 15.14 -14.91 14.65
CA GLU A 261 15.75 -13.83 13.89
C GLU A 261 14.78 -12.65 13.76
N VAL A 262 13.55 -12.93 13.27
CA VAL A 262 12.49 -11.92 13.12
C VAL A 262 12.13 -11.30 14.45
N ASN A 263 11.94 -12.13 15.50
CA ASN A 263 11.66 -11.67 16.85
C ASN A 263 12.76 -10.73 17.37
N SER A 264 14.03 -11.02 17.06
CA SER A 264 15.16 -10.21 17.52
C SER A 264 15.23 -8.82 16.89
N ARG A 265 14.71 -8.63 15.67
CA ARG A 265 14.77 -7.38 14.92
C ARG A 265 13.49 -6.52 15.01
N ILE A 266 12.33 -7.14 15.17
CA ILE A 266 11.05 -6.43 15.23
C ILE A 266 10.85 -5.71 16.57
N ASN A 267 10.34 -4.49 16.51
CA ASN A 267 9.99 -3.72 17.70
C ASN A 267 8.91 -4.44 18.54
N PRO A 268 9.06 -4.55 19.88
CA PRO A 268 8.10 -5.25 20.73
C PRO A 268 6.66 -4.74 20.64
N ILE A 269 6.44 -3.44 20.41
CA ILE A 269 5.10 -2.86 20.25
C ILE A 269 4.47 -3.33 18.95
N LEU A 270 5.19 -3.27 17.82
CA LEU A 270 4.70 -3.75 16.54
C LEU A 270 4.42 -5.26 16.58
N ARG A 271 5.32 -6.03 17.19
CA ARG A 271 5.10 -7.46 17.42
C ARG A 271 3.79 -7.72 18.15
N LYS A 272 3.53 -6.98 19.26
CA LYS A 272 2.28 -7.10 20.02
C LYS A 272 1.06 -6.72 19.19
N LEU A 273 1.13 -5.67 18.38
CA LEU A 273 0.05 -5.25 17.49
C LEU A 273 -0.28 -6.33 16.45
N TRP A 274 0.73 -6.92 15.81
CA TRP A 274 0.52 -7.99 14.83
C TRP A 274 -0.03 -9.28 15.42
N THR A 275 0.24 -9.56 16.71
CA THR A 275 -0.24 -10.77 17.40
C THR A 275 -1.56 -10.57 18.16
N MET A 276 -2.17 -9.37 18.14
CA MET A 276 -3.46 -9.14 18.80
C MET A 276 -4.59 -10.01 18.25
N PRO A 277 -5.47 -10.58 19.09
CA PRO A 277 -6.52 -11.52 18.67
C PRO A 277 -7.50 -10.94 17.64
N HIS A 278 -7.81 -9.64 17.76
CA HIS A 278 -8.71 -8.91 16.88
C HIS A 278 -7.92 -7.84 16.14
N GLY A 279 -7.54 -8.12 14.89
CA GLY A 279 -6.58 -7.33 14.11
C GLY A 279 -7.05 -5.94 13.66
N GLY A 280 -8.13 -5.38 14.19
CA GLY A 280 -8.61 -4.03 13.83
C GLY A 280 -9.21 -3.89 12.42
N PHE A 281 -9.24 -4.97 11.64
CA PHE A 281 -9.77 -4.96 10.28
C PHE A 281 -11.26 -5.30 10.17
N GLU A 282 -11.91 -5.74 11.25
CA GLU A 282 -13.29 -6.26 11.23
C GLU A 282 -14.33 -5.31 10.59
N PRO A 283 -14.25 -3.98 10.79
CA PRO A 283 -15.18 -3.07 10.15
C PRO A 283 -14.75 -2.64 8.74
N SER A 284 -13.73 -3.28 8.16
CA SER A 284 -13.20 -2.93 6.86
C SER A 284 -13.27 -4.11 5.88
N SER A 285 -13.37 -3.79 4.60
CA SER A 285 -13.11 -4.70 3.48
C SER A 285 -11.79 -4.36 2.82
N TYR A 286 -11.14 -5.36 2.25
CA TYR A 286 -10.03 -5.20 1.33
C TYR A 286 -10.56 -5.41 -0.08
N LEU A 287 -10.62 -4.32 -0.85
CA LEU A 287 -11.26 -4.31 -2.15
C LEU A 287 -10.22 -4.10 -3.26
N LEU A 288 -10.34 -4.90 -4.32
CA LEU A 288 -9.88 -4.50 -5.64
C LEU A 288 -10.98 -3.64 -6.27
N ILE A 289 -10.60 -2.48 -6.79
CA ILE A 289 -11.53 -1.50 -7.35
C ILE A 289 -10.99 -1.07 -8.72
N LYS A 290 -11.83 -1.15 -9.75
CA LYS A 290 -11.55 -0.64 -11.09
C LYS A 290 -12.59 0.42 -11.42
N ALA A 291 -12.14 1.56 -11.96
CA ALA A 291 -13.00 2.63 -12.41
C ALA A 291 -12.45 3.23 -13.72
N VAL A 292 -13.33 3.55 -14.66
CA VAL A 292 -12.94 3.99 -15.99
C VAL A 292 -13.18 5.50 -16.14
N LYS A 293 -12.20 6.22 -16.68
CA LYS A 293 -12.41 7.61 -17.14
C LYS A 293 -13.27 7.61 -18.39
N LYS A 294 -14.39 8.36 -18.35
CA LYS A 294 -15.31 8.48 -19.51
C LYS A 294 -14.57 8.86 -20.78
N ASN A 295 -14.96 8.23 -21.89
CA ASN A 295 -14.63 8.71 -23.22
C ASN A 295 -15.41 10.03 -23.43
N GLN A 296 -14.71 11.12 -23.67
CA GLN A 296 -15.34 12.40 -24.05
C GLN A 296 -15.74 12.38 -25.51
#